data_0cccb3fff345c90a00b36e5574040d23
#
_entry.id   0cccb3fff345c90a00b36e5574040d23
#
_cell.length_a   1.000
_cell.length_b   1.000
_cell.length_c   1.000
_cell.angle_alpha   90.00
_cell.angle_beta   90.00
_cell.angle_gamma   90.00
#
_symmetry.space_group_name_H-M   'P 1'
#
loop_
_entity.id
_entity.type
_entity.pdbx_description
1 polymer ?
#
loop_
_entity_poly.entity_id
_entity_poly.type
_entity_poly.pdbx_seq_one_letter_code
_entity_poly.pdbx_strand_id
1 'polypeptide(L)'
;MRWNERQVAMLQEMGIRVWDAPAQGDEVAVAEPAPAAAAPEPAPAAAPSPATAPLRGPRPSGVATMDWPALRDAVAGCTACKLCSGRTQTVFGVGNPQAHWMVVGEAPGEQEDRQGEPFVGKSGQLLDSMLRALGLRRGEAEPARQVFIANTLKCRPPGNRNPEPDELAQCEPFLIRQIELVKPRMILAMGRFAVQSLLRSSEPVGRLRGKVHQYQGVPLVVTYHPAYLLRNPEDKARAWDDLCLALEQMKPMDPAADA
;
A
#
# COMPACT_ATOMS: atom_id res chain seq x y z
N MET A 1 -9.96 -17.04 22.84
CA MET A 1 -9.42 -16.70 24.18
C MET A 1 -10.54 -16.02 24.96
N ARG A 2 -10.88 -16.50 26.15
CA ARG A 2 -11.86 -15.82 27.02
C ARG A 2 -11.09 -14.96 28.02
N TRP A 3 -11.53 -13.73 28.20
CA TRP A 3 -11.01 -12.84 29.23
C TRP A 3 -11.37 -13.36 30.62
N ASN A 4 -10.47 -13.29 31.58
CA ASN A 4 -10.83 -13.61 32.96
C ASN A 4 -11.54 -12.40 33.62
N GLU A 5 -12.26 -12.63 34.73
CA GLU A 5 -13.06 -11.60 35.42
C GLU A 5 -12.25 -10.34 35.74
N ARG A 6 -10.99 -10.48 36.17
CA ARG A 6 -10.11 -9.37 36.47
C ARG A 6 -9.76 -8.54 35.25
N GLN A 7 -9.54 -9.19 34.10
CA GLN A 7 -9.27 -8.52 32.82
C GLN A 7 -10.52 -7.80 32.31
N VAL A 8 -11.71 -8.39 32.48
CA VAL A 8 -12.99 -7.76 32.14
C VAL A 8 -13.23 -6.52 32.98
N ALA A 9 -13.01 -6.59 34.30
CA ALA A 9 -13.15 -5.44 35.20
C ALA A 9 -12.19 -4.31 34.82
N MET A 10 -10.92 -4.59 34.56
CA MET A 10 -9.95 -3.58 34.08
C MET A 10 -10.36 -2.93 32.78
N LEU A 11 -10.85 -3.69 31.82
CA LEU A 11 -11.30 -3.16 30.53
C LEU A 11 -12.54 -2.27 30.69
N GLN A 12 -13.46 -2.62 31.61
CA GLN A 12 -14.63 -1.81 31.94
C GLN A 12 -14.25 -0.47 32.57
N GLU A 13 -13.29 -0.46 33.52
CA GLU A 13 -12.76 0.77 34.10
C GLU A 13 -12.09 1.69 33.08
N MET A 14 -11.49 1.10 32.03
CA MET A 14 -10.91 1.82 30.88
C MET A 14 -11.96 2.27 29.86
N GLY A 15 -13.26 2.08 30.12
CA GLY A 15 -14.36 2.45 29.21
C GLY A 15 -14.52 1.53 28.02
N ILE A 16 -13.87 0.37 28.00
CA ILE A 16 -13.94 -0.62 26.92
C ILE A 16 -15.04 -1.62 27.25
N ARG A 17 -16.08 -1.70 26.42
CA ARG A 17 -17.13 -2.72 26.56
C ARG A 17 -16.63 -4.04 25.99
N VAL A 18 -16.52 -5.05 26.85
CA VAL A 18 -16.26 -6.44 26.43
C VAL A 18 -17.60 -7.11 26.11
N TRP A 19 -17.72 -7.63 24.91
CA TRP A 19 -18.90 -8.41 24.51
C TRP A 19 -18.67 -9.85 24.89
N ASP A 20 -19.49 -10.37 25.80
CA ASP A 20 -19.55 -11.80 26.06
C ASP A 20 -20.26 -12.49 24.89
N ALA A 21 -19.63 -13.52 24.32
CA ALA A 21 -20.32 -14.36 23.40
C ALA A 21 -21.50 -15.05 24.13
N PRO A 22 -22.73 -15.08 23.57
CA PRO A 22 -23.85 -15.77 24.20
C PRO A 22 -23.43 -17.21 24.50
N ALA A 23 -23.76 -17.68 25.70
CA ALA A 23 -23.56 -19.07 26.10
C ALA A 23 -24.28 -19.97 25.10
N GLN A 24 -23.55 -20.94 24.55
CA GLN A 24 -24.14 -21.97 23.71
C GLN A 24 -25.14 -22.78 24.59
N GLY A 25 -26.40 -22.45 24.45
CA GLY A 25 -27.53 -23.22 24.98
C GLY A 25 -28.56 -23.34 23.88
N ASP A 26 -28.92 -24.59 23.59
CA ASP A 26 -29.95 -25.09 22.69
C ASP A 26 -29.55 -25.32 21.23
N GLU A 27 -29.32 -26.60 20.96
CA GLU A 27 -29.30 -27.21 19.63
C GLU A 27 -30.62 -26.89 18.90
N VAL A 28 -30.52 -25.93 17.96
CA VAL A 28 -31.53 -25.80 16.91
C VAL A 28 -31.19 -26.87 15.87
N ALA A 29 -32.09 -27.84 15.73
CA ALA A 29 -32.02 -28.90 14.72
C ALA A 29 -31.73 -28.29 13.34
N VAL A 30 -30.60 -28.68 12.77
CA VAL A 30 -30.20 -28.29 11.41
C VAL A 30 -31.12 -29.07 10.47
N ALA A 31 -32.04 -28.38 9.81
CA ALA A 31 -32.81 -28.93 8.71
C ALA A 31 -31.86 -29.28 7.56
N GLU A 32 -31.94 -30.50 7.06
CA GLU A 32 -31.20 -31.01 5.91
C GLU A 32 -31.40 -30.06 4.70
N PRO A 33 -30.34 -29.64 3.98
CA PRO A 33 -30.51 -28.81 2.80
C PRO A 33 -31.15 -29.63 1.67
N ALA A 34 -32.24 -29.13 1.14
CA ALA A 34 -32.87 -29.66 -0.08
C ALA A 34 -31.85 -29.64 -1.25
N PRO A 35 -31.95 -30.62 -2.19
CA PRO A 35 -30.97 -30.72 -3.29
C PRO A 35 -30.98 -29.46 -4.13
N ALA A 36 -29.78 -28.89 -4.33
CA ALA A 36 -29.56 -27.72 -5.14
C ALA A 36 -30.05 -27.97 -6.58
N ALA A 37 -30.93 -27.07 -7.05
CA ALA A 37 -31.34 -27.03 -8.45
C ALA A 37 -30.08 -26.75 -9.30
N ALA A 38 -29.94 -27.49 -10.41
CA ALA A 38 -28.85 -27.39 -11.35
C ALA A 38 -28.66 -25.93 -11.81
N ALA A 39 -27.43 -25.45 -11.73
CA ALA A 39 -27.05 -24.16 -12.26
C ALA A 39 -27.31 -24.10 -13.78
N PRO A 40 -27.81 -22.99 -14.33
CA PRO A 40 -27.95 -22.84 -15.76
C PRO A 40 -26.56 -22.83 -16.42
N GLU A 41 -26.45 -23.54 -17.54
CA GLU A 41 -25.25 -23.58 -18.39
C GLU A 41 -24.81 -22.12 -18.74
N PRO A 42 -23.51 -21.83 -18.72
CA PRO A 42 -23.04 -20.52 -19.13
C PRO A 42 -23.35 -20.30 -20.62
N ALA A 43 -24.07 -19.23 -20.92
CA ALA A 43 -24.28 -18.77 -22.27
C ALA A 43 -22.93 -18.55 -22.97
N PRO A 44 -22.81 -18.82 -24.29
CA PRO A 44 -21.57 -18.67 -25.02
C PRO A 44 -21.05 -17.24 -24.89
N ALA A 45 -19.81 -17.12 -24.41
CA ALA A 45 -19.12 -15.85 -24.25
C ALA A 45 -19.14 -15.10 -25.61
N ALA A 46 -19.75 -13.91 -25.64
CA ALA A 46 -19.67 -13.01 -26.77
C ALA A 46 -18.19 -12.76 -27.08
N ALA A 47 -17.82 -12.97 -28.35
CA ALA A 47 -16.47 -12.69 -28.85
C ALA A 47 -16.06 -11.27 -28.47
N PRO A 48 -14.83 -11.03 -27.97
CA PRO A 48 -14.38 -9.69 -27.64
C PRO A 48 -14.39 -8.84 -28.91
N SER A 49 -15.20 -7.77 -28.92
CA SER A 49 -15.09 -6.72 -29.91
C SER A 49 -13.62 -6.26 -29.97
N PRO A 50 -13.05 -6.01 -31.16
CA PRO A 50 -11.70 -5.51 -31.27
C PRO A 50 -11.63 -4.17 -30.53
N ALA A 51 -11.10 -4.18 -29.32
CA ALA A 51 -10.80 -2.97 -28.58
C ALA A 51 -9.77 -2.21 -29.41
N THR A 52 -10.15 -1.05 -29.93
CA THR A 52 -9.23 -0.09 -30.53
C THR A 52 -8.10 0.12 -29.54
N ALA A 53 -6.90 -0.38 -29.83
CA ALA A 53 -5.75 -0.25 -28.96
C ALA A 53 -5.51 1.25 -28.71
N PRO A 54 -5.55 1.74 -27.48
CA PRO A 54 -5.32 3.15 -27.20
C PRO A 54 -3.92 3.50 -27.71
N LEU A 55 -3.80 4.68 -28.33
CA LEU A 55 -2.54 5.23 -28.82
C LEU A 55 -1.54 5.27 -27.67
N ARG A 56 -0.62 4.29 -27.63
CA ARG A 56 0.50 4.28 -26.70
C ARG A 56 1.55 5.24 -27.23
N GLY A 57 1.69 6.39 -26.59
CA GLY A 57 2.81 7.26 -26.83
C GLY A 57 4.12 6.61 -26.31
N PRO A 58 5.27 7.02 -26.82
CA PRO A 58 6.54 6.57 -26.24
C PRO A 58 6.65 7.07 -24.80
N ARG A 59 7.26 6.25 -23.93
CA ARG A 59 7.65 6.71 -22.60
C ARG A 59 8.58 7.92 -22.75
N PRO A 60 8.46 8.95 -21.87
CA PRO A 60 9.42 10.04 -21.85
C PRO A 60 10.86 9.51 -21.78
N SER A 61 11.72 9.93 -22.68
CA SER A 61 13.15 9.57 -22.68
C SER A 61 13.89 10.28 -21.54
N GLY A 62 14.97 9.66 -21.05
CA GLY A 62 15.84 10.31 -20.07
C GLY A 62 15.29 10.41 -18.63
N VAL A 63 14.27 9.61 -18.27
CA VAL A 63 13.68 9.64 -16.91
C VAL A 63 14.75 9.48 -15.83
N ALA A 64 15.76 8.64 -16.06
CA ALA A 64 16.83 8.37 -15.08
C ALA A 64 17.72 9.59 -14.75
N THR A 65 17.70 10.62 -15.58
CA THR A 65 18.53 11.84 -15.38
C THR A 65 17.71 13.09 -15.04
N MET A 66 16.36 12.98 -15.00
CA MET A 66 15.49 14.11 -14.71
C MET A 66 15.68 14.59 -13.26
N ASP A 67 15.66 15.89 -13.07
CA ASP A 67 15.49 16.50 -11.75
C ASP A 67 14.02 16.44 -11.30
N TRP A 68 13.72 16.96 -10.14
CA TRP A 68 12.39 16.86 -9.53
C TRP A 68 11.28 17.55 -10.34
N PRO A 69 11.45 18.81 -10.84
CA PRO A 69 10.46 19.44 -11.71
C PRO A 69 10.25 18.68 -13.02
N ALA A 70 11.31 18.35 -13.74
CA ALA A 70 11.22 17.62 -15.01
C ALA A 70 10.56 16.26 -14.86
N LEU A 71 10.83 15.53 -13.75
CA LEU A 71 10.21 14.26 -13.46
C LEU A 71 8.69 14.40 -13.22
N ARG A 72 8.28 15.46 -12.52
CA ARG A 72 6.86 15.77 -12.27
C ARG A 72 6.12 16.05 -13.57
N ASP A 73 6.70 16.87 -14.44
CA ASP A 73 6.12 17.21 -15.74
C ASP A 73 6.04 15.97 -16.65
N ALA A 74 7.08 15.14 -16.66
CA ALA A 74 7.10 13.90 -17.42
C ALA A 74 6.02 12.91 -16.95
N VAL A 75 5.74 12.82 -15.65
CA VAL A 75 4.65 12.00 -15.10
C VAL A 75 3.29 12.59 -15.50
N ALA A 76 3.11 13.92 -15.38
CA ALA A 76 1.87 14.58 -15.72
C ALA A 76 1.47 14.36 -17.18
N GLY A 77 2.43 14.48 -18.10
CA GLY A 77 2.25 14.29 -19.54
C GLY A 77 2.34 12.84 -20.02
N CYS A 78 2.56 11.85 -19.16
CA CYS A 78 2.84 10.47 -19.56
C CYS A 78 1.65 9.80 -20.27
N THR A 79 1.91 9.19 -21.44
CA THR A 79 0.94 8.41 -22.23
C THR A 79 1.45 7.01 -22.56
N ALA A 80 2.43 6.49 -21.82
CA ALA A 80 3.16 5.26 -22.14
C ALA A 80 2.36 3.97 -21.98
N CYS A 81 1.24 4.00 -21.28
CA CYS A 81 0.36 2.83 -21.11
C CYS A 81 -1.12 3.21 -21.20
N LYS A 82 -1.99 2.21 -21.31
CA LYS A 82 -3.44 2.38 -21.47
C LYS A 82 -4.14 3.12 -20.32
N LEU A 83 -3.50 3.21 -19.15
CA LEU A 83 -4.11 3.92 -18.00
C LEU A 83 -4.23 5.42 -18.22
N CYS A 84 -3.48 6.00 -19.15
CA CYS A 84 -3.56 7.43 -19.44
C CYS A 84 -4.92 7.87 -19.98
N SER A 85 -5.67 6.99 -20.65
CA SER A 85 -6.97 7.30 -21.23
C SER A 85 -8.12 7.33 -20.21
N GLY A 86 -7.96 6.64 -19.08
CA GLY A 86 -9.02 6.49 -18.08
C GLY A 86 -8.82 7.29 -16.78
N ARG A 87 -7.68 7.98 -16.63
CA ARG A 87 -7.38 8.78 -15.45
C ARG A 87 -7.97 10.18 -15.55
N THR A 88 -8.35 10.75 -14.42
CA THR A 88 -8.64 12.19 -14.31
C THR A 88 -7.36 12.99 -14.31
N GLN A 89 -6.38 12.55 -13.49
CA GLN A 89 -5.05 13.14 -13.44
C GLN A 89 -4.01 12.09 -12.96
N THR A 90 -2.74 12.45 -13.05
CA THR A 90 -1.67 11.61 -12.49
C THR A 90 -1.49 11.89 -11.01
N VAL A 91 -1.11 10.84 -10.26
CA VAL A 91 -0.77 10.93 -8.84
C VAL A 91 0.74 10.74 -8.72
N PHE A 92 1.45 11.86 -8.68
CA PHE A 92 2.91 11.85 -8.65
C PHE A 92 3.46 11.27 -7.34
N GLY A 93 2.97 11.78 -6.24
CA GLY A 93 3.42 11.52 -4.88
C GLY A 93 3.26 12.78 -4.02
N VAL A 94 3.39 12.64 -2.69
CA VAL A 94 3.26 13.74 -1.73
C VAL A 94 4.27 13.60 -0.61
N GLY A 95 4.68 14.71 -0.03
CA GLY A 95 5.60 14.79 1.10
C GLY A 95 6.91 15.49 0.75
N ASN A 96 7.86 15.42 1.66
CA ASN A 96 9.14 16.11 1.51
C ASN A 96 10.08 15.34 0.58
N PRO A 97 10.62 15.97 -0.47
CA PRO A 97 11.65 15.36 -1.33
C PRO A 97 12.95 14.98 -0.61
N GLN A 98 13.15 15.46 0.60
CA GLN A 98 14.32 15.16 1.44
C GLN A 98 13.95 14.31 2.66
N ALA A 99 12.77 13.66 2.65
CA ALA A 99 12.32 12.83 3.75
C ALA A 99 13.24 11.63 3.96
N HIS A 100 13.48 11.29 5.22
CA HIS A 100 14.23 10.07 5.55
C HIS A 100 13.40 8.80 5.34
N TRP A 101 12.08 8.89 5.27
CA TRP A 101 11.16 7.78 5.09
C TRP A 101 10.46 7.87 3.75
N MET A 102 10.38 6.75 3.05
CA MET A 102 9.56 6.64 1.85
C MET A 102 8.54 5.53 1.99
N VAL A 103 7.28 5.85 1.71
CA VAL A 103 6.19 4.87 1.65
C VAL A 103 5.87 4.59 0.20
N VAL A 104 5.88 3.32 -0.18
CA VAL A 104 5.54 2.88 -1.54
C VAL A 104 4.30 2.00 -1.49
N GLY A 105 3.23 2.48 -2.12
CA GLY A 105 1.97 1.76 -2.29
C GLY A 105 1.82 1.17 -3.69
N GLU A 106 0.61 0.72 -4.00
CA GLU A 106 0.26 0.02 -5.24
C GLU A 106 -0.08 0.99 -6.37
N ALA A 107 -1.23 1.62 -6.30
CA ALA A 107 -1.82 2.46 -7.34
C ALA A 107 -2.79 3.48 -6.75
N PRO A 108 -3.08 4.58 -7.46
CA PRO A 108 -4.13 5.50 -7.08
C PRO A 108 -5.52 4.83 -7.13
N GLY A 109 -6.36 5.12 -6.14
CA GLY A 109 -7.78 4.85 -6.16
C GLY A 109 -8.58 6.01 -6.75
N GLU A 110 -9.89 5.96 -6.59
CA GLU A 110 -10.80 6.98 -7.15
C GLU A 110 -10.61 8.37 -6.53
N GLN A 111 -10.42 8.43 -5.22
CA GLN A 111 -10.25 9.72 -4.54
C GLN A 111 -8.89 10.32 -4.89
N GLU A 112 -7.86 9.49 -4.97
CA GLU A 112 -6.51 9.87 -5.35
C GLU A 112 -6.47 10.40 -6.80
N ASP A 113 -7.18 9.75 -7.73
CA ASP A 113 -7.29 10.18 -9.13
C ASP A 113 -7.98 11.54 -9.27
N ARG A 114 -8.97 11.82 -8.40
CA ARG A 114 -9.67 13.11 -8.37
C ARG A 114 -8.83 14.23 -7.74
N GLN A 115 -8.07 13.93 -6.69
CA GLN A 115 -7.34 14.93 -5.90
C GLN A 115 -5.88 15.11 -6.35
N GLY A 116 -5.31 14.13 -7.07
CA GLY A 116 -3.92 14.14 -7.50
C GLY A 116 -2.91 13.79 -6.41
N GLU A 117 -3.37 13.37 -5.22
CA GLU A 117 -2.52 12.98 -4.10
C GLU A 117 -2.72 11.52 -3.71
N PRO A 118 -1.64 10.79 -3.34
CA PRO A 118 -1.75 9.41 -2.90
C PRO A 118 -2.35 9.30 -1.50
N PHE A 119 -3.11 8.23 -1.26
CA PHE A 119 -3.65 7.90 0.06
C PHE A 119 -4.50 9.02 0.69
N VAL A 120 -5.51 9.50 -0.01
CA VAL A 120 -6.46 10.51 0.50
C VAL A 120 -7.80 9.92 0.96
N GLY A 121 -8.14 8.70 0.54
CA GLY A 121 -9.35 7.98 0.97
C GLY A 121 -9.23 7.34 2.36
N LYS A 122 -10.16 6.42 2.69
CA LYS A 122 -10.17 5.70 3.99
C LYS A 122 -8.86 4.97 4.27
N SER A 123 -8.23 4.38 3.24
CA SER A 123 -6.90 3.74 3.37
C SER A 123 -5.81 4.76 3.72
N GLY A 124 -5.92 5.97 3.22
CA GLY A 124 -5.00 7.07 3.54
C GLY A 124 -5.15 7.55 4.98
N GLN A 125 -6.38 7.66 5.48
CA GLN A 125 -6.64 8.00 6.89
C GLN A 125 -6.02 6.98 7.85
N LEU A 126 -6.11 5.68 7.49
CA LEU A 126 -5.43 4.64 8.26
C LEU A 126 -3.92 4.78 8.17
N LEU A 127 -3.36 5.02 6.97
CA LEU A 127 -1.93 5.27 6.80
C LEU A 127 -1.46 6.46 7.66
N ASP A 128 -2.19 7.56 7.66
CA ASP A 128 -1.85 8.73 8.48
C ASP A 128 -1.85 8.42 9.98
N SER A 129 -2.77 7.56 10.43
CA SER A 129 -2.80 7.09 11.81
C SER A 129 -1.60 6.19 12.13
N MET A 130 -1.22 5.29 11.22
CA MET A 130 -0.03 4.44 11.34
C MET A 130 1.25 5.29 11.39
N LEU A 131 1.39 6.26 10.49
CA LEU A 131 2.54 7.18 10.48
C LEU A 131 2.61 8.02 11.75
N ARG A 132 1.47 8.57 12.22
CA ARG A 132 1.41 9.34 13.46
C ARG A 132 1.85 8.53 14.67
N ALA A 133 1.50 7.25 14.73
CA ALA A 133 1.95 6.35 15.80
C ALA A 133 3.46 6.15 15.82
N LEU A 134 4.15 6.31 14.67
CA LEU A 134 5.61 6.33 14.57
C LEU A 134 6.22 7.72 14.79
N GLY A 135 5.41 8.75 15.07
CA GLY A 135 5.86 10.14 15.13
C GLY A 135 6.15 10.77 13.76
N LEU A 136 5.69 10.13 12.69
CA LEU A 136 5.87 10.56 11.29
C LEU A 136 4.63 11.30 10.77
N ARG A 137 4.84 12.15 9.76
CA ARG A 137 3.75 12.88 9.08
C ARG A 137 4.12 13.22 7.63
N ARG A 138 3.09 13.41 6.79
CA ARG A 138 3.27 13.87 5.40
C ARG A 138 3.34 15.40 5.27
N GLY A 139 2.89 16.14 6.27
CA GLY A 139 2.94 17.59 6.32
C GLY A 139 4.29 18.14 6.82
N GLU A 140 4.34 19.45 7.10
CA GLU A 140 5.56 20.09 7.54
C GLU A 140 6.09 19.55 8.86
N ALA A 141 7.37 19.20 8.85
CA ALA A 141 8.18 18.75 9.99
C ALA A 141 9.66 18.71 9.58
N GLU A 142 10.53 18.31 10.47
CA GLU A 142 11.92 17.99 10.13
C GLU A 142 11.99 16.76 9.20
N PRO A 143 12.99 16.66 8.29
CA PRO A 143 13.13 15.55 7.35
C PRO A 143 13.10 14.17 7.99
N ALA A 144 13.63 14.03 9.22
CA ALA A 144 13.62 12.78 9.98
C ALA A 144 12.21 12.33 10.40
N ARG A 145 11.27 13.26 10.51
CA ARG A 145 9.87 13.02 10.90
C ARG A 145 8.89 13.13 9.73
N GLN A 146 9.41 13.37 8.55
CA GLN A 146 8.61 13.46 7.33
C GLN A 146 8.70 12.20 6.50
N VAL A 147 7.66 11.98 5.70
CA VAL A 147 7.61 10.90 4.72
C VAL A 147 7.43 11.47 3.33
N PHE A 148 7.97 10.75 2.33
CA PHE A 148 7.54 10.89 0.95
C PHE A 148 6.70 9.66 0.58
N ILE A 149 5.50 9.88 0.08
CA ILE A 149 4.54 8.81 -0.25
C ILE A 149 4.35 8.76 -1.75
N ALA A 150 4.55 7.60 -2.35
CA ALA A 150 4.33 7.35 -3.76
C ALA A 150 3.71 5.96 -4.00
N ASN A 151 3.17 5.75 -5.19
CA ASN A 151 2.69 4.44 -5.64
C ASN A 151 3.57 3.91 -6.77
N THR A 152 3.52 2.60 -7.01
CA THR A 152 4.17 1.97 -8.18
C THR A 152 3.56 2.49 -9.47
N LEU A 153 2.24 2.63 -9.54
CA LEU A 153 1.55 3.29 -10.65
C LEU A 153 1.25 4.76 -10.33
N LYS A 154 1.31 5.60 -11.37
CA LYS A 154 0.95 7.02 -11.26
C LYS A 154 -0.45 7.33 -11.79
N CYS A 155 -1.14 6.34 -12.33
CA CYS A 155 -2.49 6.44 -12.89
C CYS A 155 -3.39 5.38 -12.26
N ARG A 156 -4.67 5.71 -12.08
CA ARG A 156 -5.69 4.80 -11.55
C ARG A 156 -6.03 3.70 -12.57
N PRO A 157 -5.96 2.40 -12.19
CA PRO A 157 -6.52 1.33 -13.00
C PRO A 157 -8.07 1.39 -13.03
N PRO A 158 -8.72 1.12 -14.17
CA PRO A 158 -10.18 1.11 -14.28
C PRO A 158 -10.84 0.21 -13.22
N GLY A 159 -11.85 0.74 -12.52
CA GLY A 159 -12.54 0.01 -11.45
C GLY A 159 -11.66 -0.38 -10.26
N ASN A 160 -10.50 0.27 -10.08
CA ASN A 160 -9.49 -0.08 -9.07
C ASN A 160 -9.04 -1.56 -9.16
N ARG A 161 -9.00 -2.12 -10.38
CA ARG A 161 -8.44 -3.47 -10.58
C ARG A 161 -6.95 -3.52 -10.27
N ASN A 162 -6.43 -4.71 -10.14
CA ASN A 162 -4.99 -4.89 -9.98
C ASN A 162 -4.22 -4.33 -11.18
N PRO A 163 -3.00 -3.78 -10.94
CA PRO A 163 -2.05 -3.45 -11.99
C PRO A 163 -1.72 -4.62 -12.91
N GLU A 164 -1.56 -4.35 -14.18
CA GLU A 164 -1.04 -5.32 -15.15
C GLU A 164 0.49 -5.22 -15.27
N PRO A 165 1.19 -6.31 -15.64
CA PRO A 165 2.65 -6.31 -15.67
C PRO A 165 3.25 -5.24 -16.59
N ASP A 166 2.66 -5.01 -17.76
CA ASP A 166 3.12 -3.97 -18.69
C ASP A 166 2.85 -2.55 -18.19
N GLU A 167 1.78 -2.33 -17.43
CA GLU A 167 1.50 -1.05 -16.78
C GLU A 167 2.57 -0.73 -15.72
N LEU A 168 2.91 -1.74 -14.90
CA LEU A 168 3.99 -1.63 -13.92
C LEU A 168 5.33 -1.34 -14.60
N ALA A 169 5.69 -2.11 -15.65
CA ALA A 169 6.94 -1.95 -16.37
C ALA A 169 7.09 -0.56 -17.01
N GLN A 170 5.99 0.02 -17.54
CA GLN A 170 6.01 1.37 -18.11
C GLN A 170 6.14 2.45 -17.03
N CYS A 171 5.56 2.24 -15.85
CA CYS A 171 5.53 3.25 -14.78
C CYS A 171 6.73 3.19 -13.84
N GLU A 172 7.39 2.03 -13.75
CA GLU A 172 8.49 1.76 -12.82
C GLU A 172 9.66 2.76 -12.86
N PRO A 173 10.15 3.22 -14.03
CA PRO A 173 11.27 4.17 -14.06
C PRO A 173 11.00 5.48 -13.30
N PHE A 174 9.74 5.91 -13.24
CA PHE A 174 9.37 7.08 -12.45
C PHE A 174 9.55 6.83 -10.94
N LEU A 175 9.15 5.66 -10.45
CA LEU A 175 9.35 5.30 -9.05
C LEU A 175 10.83 5.17 -8.70
N ILE A 176 11.61 4.49 -9.55
CA ILE A 176 13.07 4.37 -9.37
C ILE A 176 13.70 5.76 -9.25
N ARG A 177 13.36 6.66 -10.18
CA ARG A 177 13.90 8.02 -10.16
C ARG A 177 13.48 8.81 -8.92
N GLN A 178 12.25 8.65 -8.45
CA GLN A 178 11.80 9.26 -7.19
C GLN A 178 12.62 8.76 -6.00
N ILE A 179 12.90 7.46 -5.91
CA ILE A 179 13.73 6.90 -4.82
C ILE A 179 15.15 7.47 -4.89
N GLU A 180 15.75 7.57 -6.08
CA GLU A 180 17.08 8.15 -6.29
C GLU A 180 17.16 9.63 -5.89
N LEU A 181 16.08 10.38 -6.11
CA LEU A 181 16.04 11.82 -5.78
C LEU A 181 15.75 12.07 -4.30
N VAL A 182 14.84 11.29 -3.70
CA VAL A 182 14.50 11.38 -2.26
C VAL A 182 15.67 10.88 -1.41
N LYS A 183 16.37 9.84 -1.84
CA LYS A 183 17.45 9.16 -1.09
C LYS A 183 17.01 8.80 0.33
N PRO A 184 15.91 8.06 0.47
CA PRO A 184 15.39 7.74 1.80
C PRO A 184 16.37 6.86 2.57
N ARG A 185 16.29 6.91 3.90
CA ARG A 185 17.03 6.02 4.80
C ARG A 185 16.24 4.75 5.11
N MET A 186 14.92 4.77 4.87
CA MET A 186 13.99 3.66 5.08
C MET A 186 12.89 3.67 4.03
N ILE A 187 12.58 2.49 3.48
CA ILE A 187 11.43 2.29 2.58
C ILE A 187 10.41 1.37 3.27
N LEU A 188 9.15 1.81 3.33
CA LEU A 188 8.01 0.97 3.71
C LEU A 188 7.28 0.53 2.43
N ALA A 189 7.41 -0.74 2.07
CA ALA A 189 6.72 -1.33 0.91
C ALA A 189 5.36 -1.90 1.37
N MET A 190 4.26 -1.28 0.92
CA MET A 190 2.91 -1.61 1.35
C MET A 190 2.16 -2.43 0.30
N GLY A 191 1.98 -3.72 0.59
CA GLY A 191 1.24 -4.65 -0.27
C GLY A 191 2.07 -5.27 -1.39
N ARG A 192 1.47 -6.24 -2.08
CA ARG A 192 2.22 -7.13 -3.00
C ARG A 192 2.83 -6.41 -4.20
N PHE A 193 2.16 -5.40 -4.77
CA PHE A 193 2.67 -4.74 -5.98
C PHE A 193 3.86 -3.83 -5.69
N ALA A 194 3.89 -3.17 -4.51
CA ALA A 194 5.08 -2.47 -4.04
C ALA A 194 6.26 -3.44 -3.85
N VAL A 195 5.99 -4.61 -3.24
CA VAL A 195 6.99 -5.68 -3.06
C VAL A 195 7.50 -6.21 -4.40
N GLN A 196 6.60 -6.53 -5.34
CA GLN A 196 6.98 -7.03 -6.67
C GLN A 196 7.85 -6.02 -7.42
N SER A 197 7.52 -4.74 -7.36
CA SER A 197 8.30 -3.68 -8.03
C SER A 197 9.68 -3.49 -7.40
N LEU A 198 9.78 -3.52 -6.07
CA LEU A 198 11.03 -3.21 -5.37
C LEU A 198 11.91 -4.43 -5.14
N LEU A 199 11.34 -5.56 -4.71
CA LEU A 199 12.10 -6.77 -4.39
C LEU A 199 12.13 -7.81 -5.52
N ARG A 200 11.41 -7.59 -6.61
CA ARG A 200 11.28 -8.55 -7.73
C ARG A 200 10.77 -9.93 -7.25
N SER A 201 10.05 -9.97 -6.16
CA SER A 201 9.54 -11.19 -5.55
C SER A 201 8.03 -11.32 -5.80
N SER A 202 7.59 -12.52 -6.14
CA SER A 202 6.17 -12.89 -6.22
C SER A 202 5.64 -13.54 -4.94
N GLU A 203 6.47 -13.64 -3.90
CA GLU A 203 6.08 -14.24 -2.64
C GLU A 203 4.97 -13.42 -1.95
N PRO A 204 4.07 -14.10 -1.23
CA PRO A 204 3.04 -13.41 -0.45
C PRO A 204 3.65 -12.47 0.60
N VAL A 205 3.01 -11.31 0.82
CA VAL A 205 3.41 -10.33 1.84
C VAL A 205 3.63 -10.99 3.21
N GLY A 206 2.79 -11.96 3.58
CA GLY A 206 2.89 -12.69 4.85
C GLY A 206 4.20 -13.45 5.06
N ARG A 207 4.93 -13.82 3.98
CA ARG A 207 6.25 -14.47 4.07
C ARG A 207 7.41 -13.46 4.09
N LEU A 208 7.21 -12.30 3.51
CA LEU A 208 8.25 -11.27 3.36
C LEU A 208 8.21 -10.24 4.50
N ARG A 209 7.06 -10.08 5.17
CA ARG A 209 6.95 -9.20 6.34
C ARG A 209 7.76 -9.72 7.54
N GLY A 210 7.98 -8.85 8.54
CA GLY A 210 8.72 -9.19 9.75
C GLY A 210 10.22 -9.39 9.53
N LYS A 211 10.75 -8.91 8.40
CA LYS A 211 12.17 -8.96 8.03
C LYS A 211 12.60 -7.64 7.43
N VAL A 212 13.87 -7.30 7.58
CA VAL A 212 14.49 -6.18 6.89
C VAL A 212 15.06 -6.68 5.57
N HIS A 213 14.59 -6.13 4.49
CA HIS A 213 15.11 -6.32 3.14
C HIS A 213 15.96 -5.12 2.73
N GLN A 214 16.52 -5.17 1.54
CA GLN A 214 17.27 -4.04 0.98
C GLN A 214 16.81 -3.75 -0.45
N TYR A 215 16.72 -2.48 -0.77
CA TYR A 215 16.55 -1.98 -2.14
C TYR A 215 17.67 -1.02 -2.46
N GLN A 216 18.58 -1.41 -3.36
CA GLN A 216 19.77 -0.62 -3.75
C GLN A 216 20.55 -0.07 -2.53
N GLY A 217 20.73 -0.88 -1.51
CA GLY A 217 21.44 -0.50 -0.27
C GLY A 217 20.59 0.26 0.77
N VAL A 218 19.33 0.59 0.46
CA VAL A 218 18.40 1.21 1.40
C VAL A 218 17.61 0.12 2.14
N PRO A 219 17.56 0.14 3.48
CA PRO A 219 16.70 -0.77 4.25
C PRO A 219 15.23 -0.64 3.82
N LEU A 220 14.58 -1.79 3.66
CA LEU A 220 13.19 -1.90 3.23
C LEU A 220 12.44 -2.86 4.13
N VAL A 221 11.31 -2.42 4.67
CA VAL A 221 10.38 -3.26 5.43
C VAL A 221 9.08 -3.42 4.66
N VAL A 222 8.65 -4.69 4.55
CA VAL A 222 7.39 -5.08 3.90
C VAL A 222 6.28 -5.10 4.93
N THR A 223 5.13 -4.50 4.61
CA THR A 223 3.93 -4.59 5.44
C THR A 223 2.67 -4.68 4.59
N TYR A 224 1.52 -4.91 5.24
CA TYR A 224 0.23 -4.95 4.57
C TYR A 224 -0.22 -3.58 4.09
N HIS A 225 -0.91 -3.56 2.94
CA HIS A 225 -1.51 -2.33 2.43
C HIS A 225 -2.66 -1.86 3.33
N PRO A 226 -2.81 -0.55 3.63
CA PRO A 226 -3.89 -0.07 4.50
C PRO A 226 -5.29 -0.48 4.04
N ALA A 227 -5.56 -0.54 2.74
CA ALA A 227 -6.84 -1.02 2.21
C ALA A 227 -7.11 -2.50 2.54
N TYR A 228 -6.07 -3.33 2.65
CA TYR A 228 -6.18 -4.70 3.13
C TYR A 228 -6.52 -4.73 4.63
N LEU A 229 -5.84 -3.93 5.45
CA LEU A 229 -6.05 -3.85 6.89
C LEU A 229 -7.44 -3.31 7.28
N LEU A 230 -8.09 -2.54 6.42
CA LEU A 230 -9.48 -2.13 6.61
C LEU A 230 -10.46 -3.30 6.46
N ARG A 231 -10.13 -4.30 5.64
CA ARG A 231 -10.95 -5.51 5.44
C ARG A 231 -10.57 -6.64 6.38
N ASN A 232 -9.34 -6.63 6.90
CA ASN A 232 -8.77 -7.66 7.78
C ASN A 232 -8.16 -6.98 9.02
N PRO A 233 -9.00 -6.52 9.96
CA PRO A 233 -8.55 -5.74 11.11
C PRO A 233 -7.63 -6.52 12.06
N GLU A 234 -7.71 -7.85 12.08
CA GLU A 234 -6.85 -8.75 12.86
C GLU A 234 -5.38 -8.67 12.46
N ASP A 235 -5.08 -8.33 11.20
CA ASP A 235 -3.71 -8.17 10.73
C ASP A 235 -3.07 -6.81 11.07
N LYS A 236 -3.82 -5.89 11.70
CA LYS A 236 -3.26 -4.60 12.15
C LYS A 236 -2.16 -4.76 13.19
N ALA A 237 -2.27 -5.75 14.07
CA ALA A 237 -1.22 -6.06 15.04
C ALA A 237 0.09 -6.45 14.33
N ARG A 238 0.00 -7.31 13.31
CA ARG A 238 1.15 -7.70 12.50
C ARG A 238 1.76 -6.53 11.72
N ALA A 239 0.91 -5.65 11.17
CA ALA A 239 1.40 -4.43 10.53
C ALA A 239 2.10 -3.50 11.52
N TRP A 240 1.63 -3.45 12.77
CA TRP A 240 2.29 -2.69 13.83
C TRP A 240 3.69 -3.24 14.14
N ASP A 241 3.85 -4.57 14.22
CA ASP A 241 5.17 -5.20 14.40
C ASP A 241 6.14 -4.80 13.27
N ASP A 242 5.67 -4.75 12.01
CA ASP A 242 6.49 -4.32 10.87
C ASP A 242 6.92 -2.86 11.00
N LEU A 243 6.01 -1.99 11.45
CA LEU A 243 6.31 -0.57 11.66
C LEU A 243 7.31 -0.37 12.79
N CYS A 244 7.19 -1.12 13.88
CA CYS A 244 8.17 -1.11 14.97
C CYS A 244 9.55 -1.56 14.48
N LEU A 245 9.61 -2.64 13.69
CA LEU A 245 10.84 -3.11 13.07
C LEU A 245 11.51 -2.03 12.21
N ALA A 246 10.72 -1.33 11.38
CA ALA A 246 11.23 -0.23 10.57
C ALA A 246 11.76 0.94 11.43
N LEU A 247 11.08 1.26 12.53
CA LEU A 247 11.51 2.31 13.45
C LEU A 247 12.82 1.93 14.16
N GLU A 248 13.00 0.68 14.52
CA GLU A 248 14.25 0.17 15.12
C GLU A 248 15.43 0.33 14.18
N GLN A 249 15.26 0.05 12.89
CA GLN A 249 16.30 0.25 11.88
C GLN A 249 16.69 1.72 11.68
N MET A 250 15.83 2.65 12.05
CA MET A 250 16.07 4.10 11.93
C MET A 250 16.73 4.71 13.16
N LYS A 251 16.82 3.98 14.27
CA LYS A 251 17.58 4.44 15.43
C LYS A 251 19.05 4.57 15.05
N PRO A 252 19.77 5.61 15.50
CA PRO A 252 21.22 5.63 15.38
C PRO A 252 21.78 4.33 16.01
N MET A 253 22.67 3.65 15.30
CA MET A 253 23.46 2.59 15.95
C MET A 253 24.22 3.25 17.09
N ASP A 254 23.93 2.85 18.32
CA ASP A 254 24.67 3.31 19.49
C ASP A 254 26.06 2.66 19.43
N PRO A 255 27.15 3.43 19.21
CA PRO A 255 28.48 2.84 19.07
C PRO A 255 29.00 2.15 20.36
N ALA A 256 28.22 2.21 21.45
CA ALA A 256 28.57 1.63 22.75
C ALA A 256 27.98 0.22 22.99
N ALA A 257 27.21 -0.35 22.04
CA ALA A 257 26.58 -1.66 22.25
C ALA A 257 27.46 -2.86 21.85
N ASP A 258 28.62 -2.63 21.22
CA ASP A 258 29.58 -3.67 20.77
C ASP A 258 30.95 -3.58 21.47
N ALA A 259 31.02 -2.98 22.64
CA ALA A 259 32.26 -2.91 23.44
C ALA A 259 32.22 -3.83 24.64
#